data_18808251a1a1a5da8d996ddabdd59fb4
#
_entry.id   18808251a1a1a5da8d996ddabdd59fb4
#
_cell.length_a   1.000
_cell.length_b   1.000
_cell.length_c   1.000
_cell.angle_alpha   90.00
_cell.angle_beta   90.00
_cell.angle_gamma   90.00
#
_symmetry.space_group_name_H-M   'P 1'
#
loop_
_entity.id
_entity.type
_entity.pdbx_description
1 polymer ?
#
loop_
_entity_poly.entity_id
_entity_poly.type
_entity_poly.pdbx_seq_one_letter_code
_entity_poly.pdbx_strand_id
1 'polypeptide(L)'
;MTGKIDGSGRRILVIDDDLAIRVLLQAVLKRMKFTVELAEDGQVGLDKLKHDGAYDLILLDLMMPRVNGYEFIDQVSKDYPEQRPHIIVFTAAGKRGVEKIPPNAVCNSILEPFDLEKFIEMIGECLAGPHDGHGVLPPA
;
A
#
# COMPACT_ATOMS: atom_id res chain seq x y z
N MET A 1 17.82 -6.20 9.08
CA MET A 1 16.90 -6.83 9.98
C MET A 1 15.60 -6.13 10.02
N THR A 2 14.61 -6.84 9.58
CA THR A 2 13.29 -6.25 9.47
C THR A 2 12.72 -5.88 10.82
N GLY A 3 13.10 -6.58 11.87
CA GLY A 3 12.59 -6.28 13.20
C GLY A 3 13.02 -4.93 13.74
N LYS A 4 13.88 -4.23 13.02
CA LYS A 4 14.33 -2.93 13.49
C LYS A 4 13.55 -1.77 12.94
N ILE A 5 12.57 -2.04 12.08
CA ILE A 5 11.73 -0.97 11.56
C ILE A 5 10.81 -0.49 12.67
N ASP A 6 10.81 0.79 12.93
CA ASP A 6 9.97 1.41 13.92
C ASP A 6 8.91 2.23 13.22
N GLY A 7 7.67 1.78 13.34
CA GLY A 7 6.53 2.43 12.70
C GLY A 7 5.86 3.51 13.53
N SER A 8 6.46 3.88 14.65
CA SER A 8 5.83 4.85 15.55
C SER A 8 5.48 6.15 14.82
N GLY A 9 4.25 6.58 14.98
CA GLY A 9 3.77 7.82 14.36
C GLY A 9 3.40 7.69 12.89
N ARG A 10 3.50 6.49 12.32
CA ARG A 10 3.16 6.28 10.91
C ARG A 10 1.92 5.43 10.77
N ARG A 11 1.13 5.74 9.77
CA ARG A 11 -0.15 5.08 9.52
C ARG A 11 -0.12 4.33 8.22
N ILE A 12 -0.59 3.07 8.27
CA ILE A 12 -0.66 2.22 7.08
C ILE A 12 -2.10 1.79 6.88
N LEU A 13 -2.56 1.86 5.64
CA LEU A 13 -3.86 1.35 5.24
C LEU A 13 -3.64 0.06 4.46
N VAL A 14 -4.27 -1.03 4.88
CA VAL A 14 -4.18 -2.31 4.20
C VAL A 14 -5.50 -2.57 3.48
N ILE A 15 -5.46 -2.73 2.17
CA ILE A 15 -6.64 -2.94 1.35
C ILE A 15 -6.55 -4.30 0.67
N ASP A 16 -7.38 -5.24 1.10
CA ASP A 16 -7.42 -6.59 0.55
C ASP A 16 -8.75 -7.20 0.92
N ASP A 17 -9.38 -7.92 0.03
CA ASP A 17 -10.65 -8.57 0.30
C ASP A 17 -10.48 -9.87 1.12
N ASP A 18 -9.25 -10.36 1.26
CA ASP A 18 -8.99 -11.60 2.02
C ASP A 18 -8.79 -11.25 3.50
N LEU A 19 -9.70 -11.72 4.33
CA LEU A 19 -9.63 -11.46 5.76
C LEU A 19 -8.35 -11.99 6.37
N ALA A 20 -7.89 -13.17 5.94
CA ALA A 20 -6.67 -13.76 6.52
C ALA A 20 -5.46 -12.89 6.27
N ILE A 21 -5.35 -12.31 5.08
CA ILE A 21 -4.25 -11.42 4.76
C ILE A 21 -4.34 -10.13 5.60
N ARG A 22 -5.54 -9.56 5.72
CA ARG A 22 -5.71 -8.34 6.53
C ARG A 22 -5.29 -8.59 7.97
N VAL A 23 -5.71 -9.71 8.54
CA VAL A 23 -5.40 -10.04 9.93
C VAL A 23 -3.89 -10.25 10.11
N LEU A 24 -3.27 -10.98 9.18
CA LEU A 24 -1.84 -11.23 9.23
C LEU A 24 -1.05 -9.93 9.17
N LEU A 25 -1.34 -9.10 8.19
CA LEU A 25 -0.59 -7.86 8.02
C LEU A 25 -0.83 -6.90 9.18
N GLN A 26 -2.06 -6.85 9.68
CA GLN A 26 -2.33 -6.01 10.84
C GLN A 26 -1.49 -6.44 12.04
N ALA A 27 -1.43 -7.74 12.32
CA ALA A 27 -0.68 -8.24 13.45
C ALA A 27 0.82 -7.92 13.33
N VAL A 28 1.38 -8.16 12.15
CA VAL A 28 2.80 -7.92 11.92
C VAL A 28 3.12 -6.42 12.03
N LEU A 29 2.31 -5.59 11.41
CA LEU A 29 2.59 -4.16 11.36
C LEU A 29 2.38 -3.50 12.73
N LYS A 30 1.42 -3.97 13.48
CA LYS A 30 1.23 -3.43 14.83
C LYS A 30 2.41 -3.76 15.73
N ARG A 31 3.01 -4.93 15.56
CA ARG A 31 4.20 -5.29 16.33
C ARG A 31 5.37 -4.37 16.01
N MET A 32 5.37 -3.77 14.82
CA MET A 32 6.38 -2.82 14.42
C MET A 32 5.96 -1.39 14.78
N LYS A 33 4.88 -1.25 15.54
CA LYS A 33 4.37 0.01 16.08
C LYS A 33 3.69 0.93 15.09
N PHE A 34 3.32 0.42 13.92
CA PHE A 34 2.51 1.20 13.00
C PHE A 34 1.07 1.28 13.50
N THR A 35 0.41 2.36 13.17
CA THR A 35 -1.03 2.46 13.30
C THR A 35 -1.62 1.88 12.01
N VAL A 36 -2.47 0.87 12.11
CA VAL A 36 -2.96 0.13 10.95
C VAL A 36 -4.45 0.24 10.83
N GLU A 37 -4.92 0.62 9.65
CA GLU A 37 -6.33 0.60 9.31
C GLU A 37 -6.53 -0.43 8.21
N LEU A 38 -7.70 -1.05 8.18
CA LEU A 38 -7.99 -2.11 7.22
C LEU A 38 -9.16 -1.71 6.34
N ALA A 39 -9.12 -2.11 5.09
CA ALA A 39 -10.23 -1.93 4.16
C ALA A 39 -10.44 -3.22 3.39
N GLU A 40 -11.68 -3.63 3.25
CA GLU A 40 -11.99 -4.90 2.61
C GLU A 40 -12.08 -4.81 1.09
N ASP A 41 -12.09 -3.62 0.54
CA ASP A 41 -12.07 -3.41 -0.90
C ASP A 41 -11.64 -1.98 -1.21
N GLY A 42 -11.53 -1.68 -2.49
CA GLY A 42 -11.05 -0.38 -2.93
C GLY A 42 -11.97 0.77 -2.55
N GLN A 43 -13.28 0.53 -2.53
CA GLN A 43 -14.23 1.60 -2.18
C GLN A 43 -14.06 1.99 -0.71
N VAL A 44 -13.96 1.00 0.18
CA VAL A 44 -13.73 1.28 1.59
C VAL A 44 -12.39 2.00 1.76
N GLY A 45 -11.38 1.61 0.99
CA GLY A 45 -10.08 2.27 1.02
C GLY A 45 -10.15 3.73 0.62
N LEU A 46 -10.88 4.03 -0.46
CA LEU A 46 -11.06 5.42 -0.90
C LEU A 46 -11.82 6.23 0.15
N ASP A 47 -12.83 5.64 0.76
CA ASP A 47 -13.61 6.32 1.80
C ASP A 47 -12.72 6.64 3.01
N LYS A 48 -11.85 5.72 3.39
CA LYS A 48 -10.95 5.96 4.51
C LYS A 48 -9.95 7.06 4.21
N LEU A 49 -9.42 7.10 2.99
CA LEU A 49 -8.53 8.18 2.61
C LEU A 49 -9.24 9.53 2.71
N LYS A 50 -10.50 9.57 2.27
CA LYS A 50 -11.24 10.81 2.27
C LYS A 50 -11.56 11.29 3.69
N HIS A 51 -11.88 10.36 4.59
CA HIS A 51 -12.30 10.73 5.93
C HIS A 51 -11.13 10.90 6.91
N ASP A 52 -10.13 10.02 6.80
CA ASP A 52 -9.06 9.97 7.80
C ASP A 52 -7.85 10.79 7.43
N GLY A 53 -7.75 11.22 6.20
CA GLY A 53 -6.64 12.04 5.76
C GLY A 53 -5.41 11.23 5.41
N ALA A 54 -4.27 11.61 5.92
CA ALA A 54 -3.01 11.12 5.43
C ALA A 54 -2.65 9.73 5.95
N TYR A 55 -2.26 8.88 5.04
CA TYR A 55 -1.62 7.62 5.35
C TYR A 55 -0.20 7.70 4.80
N ASP A 56 0.75 7.14 5.54
CA ASP A 56 2.14 7.13 5.08
C ASP A 56 2.34 6.06 4.02
N LEU A 57 1.56 5.01 4.06
CA LEU A 57 1.70 3.90 3.14
C LEU A 57 0.37 3.20 2.96
N ILE A 58 0.09 2.76 1.75
CA ILE A 58 -1.07 1.94 1.44
C ILE A 58 -0.56 0.61 0.89
N LEU A 59 -1.01 -0.49 1.47
CA LEU A 59 -0.72 -1.83 0.96
C LEU A 59 -1.98 -2.28 0.21
N LEU A 60 -1.85 -2.53 -1.06
CA LEU A 60 -2.99 -2.69 -1.95
C LEU A 60 -2.94 -3.97 -2.75
N ASP A 61 -4.01 -4.76 -2.66
CA ASP A 61 -4.20 -5.91 -3.56
C ASP A 61 -4.84 -5.40 -4.86
N LEU A 62 -4.43 -5.94 -5.99
CA LEU A 62 -5.01 -5.54 -7.27
C LEU A 62 -6.34 -6.21 -7.55
N MET A 63 -6.54 -7.43 -7.07
CA MET A 63 -7.69 -8.25 -7.44
C MET A 63 -8.73 -8.25 -6.35
N MET A 64 -9.68 -7.33 -6.43
CA MET A 64 -10.73 -7.20 -5.44
C MET A 64 -12.07 -6.92 -6.10
N PRO A 65 -13.18 -7.27 -5.44
CA PRO A 65 -14.50 -6.89 -5.95
C PRO A 65 -14.74 -5.40 -5.77
N ARG A 66 -15.77 -4.90 -6.39
CA ARG A 66 -16.18 -3.49 -6.40
C ARG A 66 -15.08 -2.64 -7.01
N VAL A 67 -14.37 -1.84 -6.23
CA VAL A 67 -13.28 -1.04 -6.77
C VAL A 67 -12.01 -1.88 -6.64
N ASN A 68 -11.44 -2.34 -7.76
CA ASN A 68 -10.21 -3.13 -7.72
C ASN A 68 -9.00 -2.23 -7.58
N GLY A 69 -7.82 -2.84 -7.49
CA GLY A 69 -6.60 -2.08 -7.24
C GLY A 69 -6.24 -1.09 -8.34
N TYR A 70 -6.50 -1.44 -9.60
CA TYR A 70 -6.20 -0.52 -10.70
C TYR A 70 -7.10 0.72 -10.62
N GLU A 71 -8.37 0.51 -10.34
CA GLU A 71 -9.33 1.61 -10.20
C GLU A 71 -8.97 2.47 -9.00
N PHE A 72 -8.52 1.84 -7.92
CA PHE A 72 -8.10 2.55 -6.72
C PHE A 72 -6.90 3.45 -7.04
N ILE A 73 -5.88 2.92 -7.72
CA ILE A 73 -4.70 3.68 -8.10
C ILE A 73 -5.09 4.87 -8.99
N ASP A 74 -5.96 4.62 -9.97
CA ASP A 74 -6.41 5.66 -10.87
C ASP A 74 -7.12 6.79 -10.11
N GLN A 75 -8.01 6.41 -9.19
CA GLN A 75 -8.77 7.39 -8.43
C GLN A 75 -7.86 8.21 -7.50
N VAL A 76 -6.90 7.55 -6.85
CA VAL A 76 -5.95 8.24 -6.00
C VAL A 76 -5.11 9.24 -6.81
N SER A 77 -4.72 8.84 -8.02
CA SER A 77 -3.95 9.73 -8.89
C SER A 77 -4.76 10.98 -9.27
N LYS A 78 -6.06 10.83 -9.42
CA LYS A 78 -6.92 11.96 -9.76
C LYS A 78 -7.23 12.84 -8.56
N ASP A 79 -7.47 12.22 -7.40
CA ASP A 79 -7.88 12.95 -6.22
C ASP A 79 -6.71 13.62 -5.50
N TYR A 80 -5.52 13.03 -5.61
CA TYR A 80 -4.35 13.51 -4.90
C TYR A 80 -3.18 13.68 -5.87
N PRO A 81 -3.28 14.59 -6.82
CA PRO A 81 -2.27 14.68 -7.88
C PRO A 81 -0.91 15.15 -7.41
N GLU A 82 -0.86 15.85 -6.29
CA GLU A 82 0.41 16.39 -5.82
C GLU A 82 0.95 15.75 -4.55
N GLN A 83 0.11 15.15 -3.75
CA GLN A 83 0.54 14.57 -2.50
C GLN A 83 -0.02 13.16 -2.37
N ARG A 84 0.28 12.35 -3.37
CA ARG A 84 -0.22 10.98 -3.37
C ARG A 84 0.51 10.16 -2.31
N PRO A 85 -0.20 9.29 -1.60
CA PRO A 85 0.46 8.41 -0.63
C PRO A 85 1.33 7.39 -1.34
N HIS A 86 2.30 6.83 -0.62
CA HIS A 86 3.05 5.70 -1.14
C HIS A 86 2.12 4.51 -1.24
N ILE A 87 2.25 3.74 -2.29
CA ILE A 87 1.48 2.52 -2.49
C ILE A 87 2.43 1.36 -2.79
N ILE A 88 2.29 0.27 -2.07
CA ILE A 88 2.93 -0.98 -2.42
C ILE A 88 1.83 -1.94 -2.81
N VAL A 89 1.95 -2.53 -4.00
CA VAL A 89 0.98 -3.49 -4.49
C VAL A 89 1.45 -4.90 -4.15
N PHE A 90 0.56 -5.74 -3.63
CA PHE A 90 0.84 -7.15 -3.47
C PHE A 90 -0.29 -7.91 -4.15
N THR A 91 0.03 -8.90 -4.98
CA THR A 91 -0.99 -9.46 -5.82
C THR A 91 -0.68 -10.87 -6.30
N ALA A 92 -1.73 -11.66 -6.49
CA ALA A 92 -1.67 -12.94 -7.17
C ALA A 92 -1.87 -12.80 -8.69
N ALA A 93 -2.06 -11.58 -9.18
CA ALA A 93 -2.33 -11.36 -10.60
C ALA A 93 -1.13 -11.62 -11.51
N GLY A 94 0.03 -11.86 -10.92
CA GLY A 94 1.23 -12.18 -11.67
C GLY A 94 1.89 -10.97 -12.29
N LYS A 95 2.99 -11.24 -12.98
CA LYS A 95 3.80 -10.18 -13.56
C LYS A 95 3.01 -9.32 -14.54
N ARG A 96 2.15 -9.94 -15.34
CA ARG A 96 1.36 -9.18 -16.29
C ARG A 96 0.41 -8.21 -15.61
N GLY A 97 -0.14 -8.61 -14.46
CA GLY A 97 -1.01 -7.72 -13.71
C GLY A 97 -0.27 -6.49 -13.23
N VAL A 98 0.96 -6.68 -12.78
CA VAL A 98 1.77 -5.56 -12.31
C VAL A 98 2.16 -4.66 -13.47
N GLU A 99 2.44 -5.22 -14.64
CA GLU A 99 2.83 -4.44 -15.81
C GLU A 99 1.72 -3.50 -16.29
N LYS A 100 0.49 -3.73 -15.90
CA LYS A 100 -0.62 -2.85 -16.27
C LYS A 100 -0.69 -1.60 -15.40
N ILE A 101 0.09 -1.54 -14.34
CA ILE A 101 0.11 -0.37 -13.46
C ILE A 101 0.89 0.75 -14.16
N PRO A 102 0.35 1.97 -14.19
CA PRO A 102 1.08 3.07 -14.83
C PRO A 102 2.43 3.31 -14.15
N PRO A 103 3.45 3.70 -14.92
CA PRO A 103 4.75 3.99 -14.34
C PRO A 103 4.66 5.05 -13.25
N ASN A 104 5.41 4.87 -12.20
CA ASN A 104 5.47 5.82 -11.09
C ASN A 104 4.18 5.96 -10.30
N ALA A 105 3.21 5.09 -10.54
CA ALA A 105 1.95 5.15 -9.79
C ALA A 105 2.07 4.52 -8.42
N VAL A 106 3.03 3.62 -8.24
CA VAL A 106 3.22 2.92 -6.96
C VAL A 106 4.70 2.92 -6.60
N CYS A 107 4.98 2.75 -5.32
CA CYS A 107 6.35 2.69 -4.84
C CYS A 107 7.02 1.38 -5.25
N ASN A 108 6.33 0.29 -5.10
CA ASN A 108 6.87 -1.02 -5.43
C ASN A 108 5.73 -2.03 -5.54
N SER A 109 6.06 -3.23 -5.97
CA SER A 109 5.09 -4.31 -6.04
C SER A 109 5.74 -5.63 -5.68
N ILE A 110 4.97 -6.57 -5.15
CA ILE A 110 5.46 -7.90 -4.83
C ILE A 110 4.38 -8.90 -5.22
N LEU A 111 4.79 -10.02 -5.80
CA LEU A 111 3.87 -11.04 -6.27
C LEU A 111 3.61 -12.07 -5.17
N GLU A 112 2.35 -12.53 -5.08
CA GLU A 112 1.99 -13.60 -4.15
C GLU A 112 2.26 -14.94 -4.80
N PRO A 113 2.68 -15.94 -4.05
CA PRO A 113 2.98 -15.85 -2.62
C PRO A 113 4.30 -15.11 -2.38
N PHE A 114 4.35 -14.32 -1.32
CA PHE A 114 5.56 -13.54 -1.08
C PHE A 114 6.18 -13.93 0.25
N ASP A 115 7.47 -13.63 0.35
CA ASP A 115 8.21 -13.80 1.58
C ASP A 115 7.87 -12.60 2.47
N LEU A 116 7.32 -12.86 3.64
CA LEU A 116 6.90 -11.78 4.54
C LEU A 116 8.08 -10.89 4.92
N GLU A 117 9.26 -11.46 5.13
CA GLU A 117 10.43 -10.69 5.50
C GLU A 117 10.84 -9.74 4.39
N LYS A 118 10.79 -10.19 3.14
CA LYS A 118 11.08 -9.32 2.02
C LYS A 118 10.04 -8.23 1.88
N PHE A 119 8.78 -8.54 2.16
CA PHE A 119 7.71 -7.54 2.10
C PHE A 119 7.95 -6.46 3.14
N ILE A 120 8.34 -6.85 4.36
CA ILE A 120 8.63 -5.90 5.42
C ILE A 120 9.83 -5.03 5.06
N GLU A 121 10.86 -5.61 4.44
CA GLU A 121 12.01 -4.83 3.97
C GLU A 121 11.57 -3.80 2.94
N MET A 122 10.68 -4.20 2.02
CA MET A 122 10.15 -3.32 1.00
C MET A 122 9.39 -2.16 1.62
N ILE A 123 8.60 -2.42 2.66
CA ILE A 123 7.89 -1.38 3.40
C ILE A 123 8.89 -0.37 3.96
N GLY A 124 9.94 -0.88 4.60
CA GLY A 124 10.96 -0.01 5.17
C GLY A 124 11.65 0.86 4.13
N GLU A 125 11.95 0.26 2.98
CA GLU A 125 12.59 1.00 1.88
C GLU A 125 11.69 2.09 1.33
N CYS A 126 10.41 1.79 1.16
CA CYS A 126 9.47 2.80 0.66
C CYS A 126 9.33 3.96 1.65
N LEU A 127 9.28 3.67 2.94
CA LEU A 127 9.12 4.72 3.94
C LEU A 127 10.38 5.53 4.16
N ALA A 128 11.55 4.91 3.96
CA ALA A 128 12.83 5.59 4.13
C ALA A 128 13.30 6.30 2.87
N GLY A 129 12.64 6.02 1.74
CA GLY A 129 13.06 6.60 0.48
C GLY A 129 12.89 8.11 0.46
N PRO A 130 13.54 8.75 -0.49
CA PRO A 130 13.42 10.19 -0.59
C PRO A 130 12.02 10.59 -0.90
N HIS A 131 11.59 11.64 -0.28
CA HIS A 131 10.24 12.13 -0.53
C HIS A 131 10.22 13.15 -1.65
N ASP A 132 11.30 13.24 -2.38
CA ASP A 132 11.39 14.18 -3.48
C ASP A 132 10.96 13.56 -4.75
N GLY A 133 10.16 12.57 -4.67
CA GLY A 133 9.65 12.06 -5.87
C GLY A 133 10.07 10.70 -6.21
N HIS A 134 11.00 10.10 -5.42
CA HIS A 134 11.20 8.89 -5.75
C HIS A 134 10.59 8.07 -4.86
N GLY A 135 10.37 6.98 -4.96
CA GLY A 135 9.66 6.10 -4.22
C GLY A 135 8.33 6.62 -3.91
N VAL A 136 8.25 7.87 -3.72
CA VAL A 136 7.05 8.49 -3.62
C VAL A 136 6.57 8.76 -4.93
N LEU A 137 5.35 8.78 -5.15
CA LEU A 137 4.78 9.22 -6.37
C LEU A 137 5.22 10.62 -6.59
N PRO A 138 5.72 10.95 -7.76
CA PRO A 138 6.22 12.26 -7.98
C PRO A 138 5.15 13.26 -7.77
N PRO A 139 5.49 14.39 -7.26
CA PRO A 139 4.55 15.47 -7.24
C PRO A 139 4.19 15.75 -8.67
N ALA A 140 3.03 16.07 -8.86
CA ALA A 140 2.54 16.24 -10.20
C ALA A 140 3.40 17.15 -11.02
#